data_5cd954f7ad831d0bbb43711e302ccaa6
#
_entry.id   5cd954f7ad831d0bbb43711e302ccaa6
#
_cell.length_a   1.000
_cell.length_b   1.000
_cell.length_c   1.000
_cell.angle_alpha   90.00
_cell.angle_beta   90.00
_cell.angle_gamma   90.00
#
_symmetry.space_group_name_H-M   'P 1'
#
loop_
_entity.id
_entity.type
_entity.pdbx_description
1 polymer ?
#
loop_
_entity_poly.entity_id
_entity_poly.type
_entity_poly.pdbx_seq_one_letter_code
_entity_poly.pdbx_strand_id
1 'polypeptide(L)'
;MKTKQLTIVLTVVAIISASIFSSCRKKEKEEIDNDTAGASDQSLASSSVNDLTSISDEAAKTYTISSFKTAETNAILSSCATITFDTLAAAKTITVNFGATNCLGNDGRYRRGALKIAFTGKYRDSLTLITVTPQSYFVNDNQITGSKTIKNLGHNAANHLVYEINANISIIKASGGGTITWQSARQREWTAGESTLTWSDDIYSITGSANGTTSNGNTFTSVITSPLIRNMSIGCRRHFTQGLLQHTPGGKATRYIDFGNGACDSDATVTINGTNYNITLP
;
A
#
# COMPACT_ATOMS: atom_id res chain seq x y z
N MET A 1 -52.16 -22.65 -64.22
CA MET A 1 -50.84 -23.27 -63.90
C MET A 1 -49.74 -22.23 -63.54
N LYS A 2 -49.78 -20.95 -63.89
CA LYS A 2 -48.74 -20.00 -63.60
C LYS A 2 -48.74 -19.43 -62.18
N THR A 3 -49.84 -19.39 -61.47
CA THR A 3 -49.97 -18.88 -60.09
C THR A 3 -49.40 -19.86 -59.01
N LYS A 4 -49.47 -21.15 -59.22
CA LYS A 4 -48.91 -22.18 -58.27
C LYS A 4 -47.36 -22.19 -58.27
N GLN A 5 -46.75 -21.96 -59.41
CA GLN A 5 -45.27 -21.91 -59.51
C GLN A 5 -44.70 -20.64 -58.84
N LEU A 6 -45.39 -19.50 -58.89
CA LEU A 6 -44.93 -18.28 -58.26
C LEU A 6 -44.97 -18.36 -56.74
N THR A 7 -45.98 -19.05 -56.17
CA THR A 7 -46.10 -19.25 -54.71
C THR A 7 -45.02 -20.17 -54.16
N ILE A 8 -44.61 -21.21 -54.90
CA ILE A 8 -43.54 -22.12 -54.51
C ILE A 8 -42.17 -21.46 -54.54
N VAL A 9 -41.91 -20.57 -55.53
CA VAL A 9 -40.64 -19.83 -55.61
C VAL A 9 -40.50 -18.79 -54.47
N LEU A 10 -41.62 -18.11 -54.11
CA LEU A 10 -41.61 -17.15 -53.00
C LEU A 10 -41.41 -17.85 -51.61
N THR A 11 -41.97 -19.05 -51.41
CA THR A 11 -41.77 -19.80 -50.16
C THR A 11 -40.36 -20.37 -50.02
N VAL A 12 -39.75 -20.81 -51.13
CA VAL A 12 -38.35 -21.29 -51.11
C VAL A 12 -37.34 -20.16 -50.87
N VAL A 13 -37.58 -18.97 -51.44
CA VAL A 13 -36.75 -17.77 -51.17
C VAL A 13 -36.86 -17.29 -49.72
N ALA A 14 -38.11 -17.38 -49.14
CA ALA A 14 -38.31 -17.00 -47.72
C ALA A 14 -37.64 -17.97 -46.72
N ILE A 15 -37.52 -19.27 -47.05
CA ILE A 15 -36.84 -20.25 -46.20
C ILE A 15 -35.32 -20.14 -46.32
N ILE A 16 -34.76 -19.75 -47.45
CA ILE A 16 -33.31 -19.54 -47.64
C ILE A 16 -32.86 -18.27 -46.98
N SER A 17 -33.68 -17.20 -46.89
CA SER A 17 -33.31 -15.98 -46.17
C SER A 17 -33.38 -16.11 -44.66
N ALA A 18 -34.11 -17.08 -44.09
CA ALA A 18 -34.16 -17.31 -42.64
C ALA A 18 -32.94 -18.07 -42.09
N SER A 19 -32.18 -18.75 -42.96
CA SER A 19 -31.00 -19.55 -42.53
C SER A 19 -29.66 -18.76 -42.46
N ILE A 20 -29.63 -17.49 -42.90
CA ILE A 20 -28.39 -16.68 -42.95
C ILE A 20 -28.19 -15.91 -41.64
N PHE A 21 -29.16 -15.86 -40.72
CA PHE A 21 -29.00 -15.19 -39.41
C PHE A 21 -28.55 -16.11 -38.28
N SER A 22 -28.16 -17.37 -38.60
CA SER A 22 -27.40 -18.19 -37.67
C SER A 22 -25.94 -17.67 -37.62
N SER A 23 -25.80 -16.39 -37.34
CA SER A 23 -24.53 -15.75 -37.06
C SER A 23 -23.88 -16.54 -35.91
N CYS A 24 -22.79 -17.20 -36.19
CA CYS A 24 -21.88 -17.68 -35.18
C CYS A 24 -21.60 -16.55 -34.18
N ARG A 25 -22.29 -16.52 -33.04
CA ARG A 25 -21.77 -15.89 -31.86
C ARG A 25 -20.49 -16.66 -31.56
N LYS A 26 -19.35 -16.18 -32.05
CA LYS A 26 -18.07 -16.52 -31.45
C LYS A 26 -18.30 -16.30 -29.94
N LYS A 27 -18.36 -17.37 -29.16
CA LYS A 27 -18.10 -17.23 -27.72
C LYS A 27 -16.74 -16.56 -27.66
N GLU A 28 -16.72 -15.26 -27.32
CA GLU A 28 -15.49 -14.63 -26.88
C GLU A 28 -14.93 -15.58 -25.83
N LYS A 29 -13.75 -16.10 -26.09
CA LYS A 29 -13.02 -16.88 -25.10
C LYS A 29 -12.85 -15.93 -23.94
N GLU A 30 -13.52 -16.19 -22.83
CA GLU A 30 -13.38 -15.41 -21.61
C GLU A 30 -11.88 -15.41 -21.29
N GLU A 31 -11.24 -14.25 -21.45
CA GLU A 31 -9.81 -14.11 -21.23
C GLU A 31 -9.57 -14.31 -19.74
N ILE A 32 -8.75 -15.31 -19.40
CA ILE A 32 -8.48 -15.65 -18.00
C ILE A 32 -7.80 -14.44 -17.36
N ASP A 33 -8.46 -13.81 -16.38
CA ASP A 33 -7.89 -12.72 -15.59
C ASP A 33 -6.80 -13.27 -14.66
N ASN A 34 -5.54 -13.05 -15.01
CA ASN A 34 -4.35 -13.40 -14.25
C ASN A 34 -3.49 -12.17 -13.91
N ASP A 35 -4.04 -10.96 -14.06
CA ASP A 35 -3.33 -9.70 -13.83
C ASP A 35 -3.11 -9.45 -12.32
N THR A 36 -1.88 -9.60 -11.86
CA THR A 36 -1.44 -9.30 -10.50
C THR A 36 -0.83 -7.90 -10.33
N ALA A 37 -0.73 -7.10 -11.41
CA ALA A 37 -0.09 -5.78 -11.38
C ALA A 37 -0.75 -4.83 -10.38
N GLY A 38 -2.08 -4.85 -10.28
CA GLY A 38 -2.82 -4.06 -9.28
C GLY A 38 -2.47 -4.45 -7.84
N ALA A 39 -2.25 -5.74 -7.56
CA ALA A 39 -1.82 -6.21 -6.24
C ALA A 39 -0.39 -5.74 -5.92
N SER A 40 0.52 -5.76 -6.89
CA SER A 40 1.87 -5.24 -6.75
C SER A 40 1.88 -3.72 -6.50
N ASP A 41 1.08 -2.95 -7.24
CA ASP A 41 0.93 -1.50 -7.03
C ASP A 41 0.35 -1.19 -5.65
N GLN A 42 -0.65 -1.94 -5.20
CA GLN A 42 -1.21 -1.84 -3.85
C GLN A 42 -0.15 -2.12 -2.77
N SER A 43 0.66 -3.15 -2.97
CA SER A 43 1.74 -3.52 -2.04
C SER A 43 2.83 -2.44 -2.00
N LEU A 44 3.21 -1.89 -3.16
CA LEU A 44 4.17 -0.78 -3.24
C LEU A 44 3.64 0.46 -2.51
N ALA A 45 2.37 0.82 -2.68
CA ALA A 45 1.76 1.97 -2.00
C ALA A 45 1.71 1.75 -0.47
N SER A 46 1.27 0.57 -0.02
CA SER A 46 1.29 0.20 1.40
C SER A 46 2.70 0.25 2.00
N SER A 47 3.70 -0.29 1.28
CA SER A 47 5.10 -0.28 1.67
C SER A 47 5.66 1.14 1.77
N SER A 48 5.31 2.02 0.82
CA SER A 48 5.70 3.43 0.83
C SER A 48 5.13 4.19 2.03
N VAL A 49 3.85 3.99 2.35
CA VAL A 49 3.23 4.60 3.54
C VAL A 49 3.86 4.08 4.83
N ASN A 50 4.19 2.79 4.89
CA ASN A 50 4.91 2.21 6.03
C ASN A 50 6.33 2.77 6.16
N ASP A 51 7.01 3.03 5.04
CA ASP A 51 8.33 3.65 5.02
C ASP A 51 8.29 5.06 5.63
N LEU A 52 7.33 5.91 5.21
CA LEU A 52 7.13 7.23 5.80
C LEU A 52 6.91 7.15 7.32
N THR A 53 6.20 6.11 7.82
CA THR A 53 6.02 5.90 9.27
C THR A 53 7.33 5.58 9.94
N SER A 54 8.06 4.59 9.42
CA SER A 54 9.29 4.09 10.06
C SER A 54 10.38 5.15 10.14
N ILE A 55 10.54 5.94 9.06
CA ILE A 55 11.50 7.08 9.06
C ILE A 55 11.07 8.13 10.09
N SER A 56 9.77 8.44 10.19
CA SER A 56 9.26 9.42 11.15
C SER A 56 9.45 8.95 12.59
N ASP A 57 9.15 7.67 12.86
CA ASP A 57 9.31 7.08 14.19
C ASP A 57 10.79 7.08 14.61
N GLU A 58 11.71 6.76 13.69
CA GLU A 58 13.15 6.77 13.97
C GLU A 58 13.70 8.18 14.17
N ALA A 59 13.32 9.14 13.33
CA ALA A 59 13.74 10.52 13.47
C ALA A 59 13.26 11.13 14.79
N ALA A 60 12.03 10.81 15.22
CA ALA A 60 11.48 11.27 16.49
C ALA A 60 12.26 10.73 17.70
N LYS A 61 12.83 9.52 17.63
CA LYS A 61 13.68 8.95 18.69
C LYS A 61 14.96 9.76 18.91
N THR A 62 15.58 10.23 17.84
CA THR A 62 16.82 10.98 17.91
C THR A 62 16.66 12.29 18.71
N TYR A 63 15.43 12.80 18.82
CA TYR A 63 15.15 14.09 19.50
C TYR A 63 14.42 13.95 20.84
N THR A 64 14.38 12.78 21.48
CA THR A 64 13.70 12.60 22.77
C THR A 64 12.17 12.91 22.78
N ILE A 65 11.58 13.19 21.64
CA ILE A 65 10.16 13.48 21.52
C ILE A 65 9.32 12.20 21.70
N SER A 66 9.87 11.08 21.31
CA SER A 66 9.28 9.75 21.49
C SER A 66 9.91 8.95 22.62
N SER A 67 10.81 9.48 23.38
CA SER A 67 11.49 9.04 24.62
C SER A 67 11.44 7.56 25.09
N PHE A 68 11.13 6.60 24.24
CA PHE A 68 10.76 5.26 24.69
C PHE A 68 11.63 4.13 24.17
N LYS A 69 12.32 4.31 23.05
CA LYS A 69 13.11 3.25 22.44
C LYS A 69 14.54 3.70 22.23
N THR A 70 15.49 2.90 22.70
CA THR A 70 16.91 3.16 22.42
C THR A 70 17.20 3.05 20.93
N ALA A 71 18.12 3.87 20.44
CA ALA A 71 18.66 3.70 19.08
C ALA A 71 19.34 2.33 19.01
N GLU A 72 18.74 1.39 18.26
CA GLU A 72 19.36 0.11 17.97
C GLU A 72 20.42 0.28 16.87
N THR A 73 21.44 -0.54 16.90
CA THR A 73 22.50 -0.60 15.87
C THR A 73 21.99 -0.94 14.47
N ASN A 74 20.69 -1.27 14.34
CA ASN A 74 20.00 -1.63 13.10
C ASN A 74 18.91 -0.62 12.71
N ALA A 75 19.10 0.66 13.05
CA ALA A 75 18.28 1.75 12.56
C ALA A 75 18.14 1.71 11.02
N ILE A 76 16.98 2.17 10.50
CA ILE A 76 16.75 2.24 9.05
C ILE A 76 17.61 3.33 8.42
N LEU A 77 17.77 4.45 9.15
CA LEU A 77 18.57 5.59 8.72
C LEU A 77 20.06 5.23 8.78
N SER A 78 20.75 5.48 7.69
CA SER A 78 22.22 5.37 7.61
C SER A 78 22.88 6.74 7.79
N SER A 79 24.21 6.74 7.86
CA SER A 79 25.00 7.95 8.08
C SER A 79 24.87 9.04 6.98
N CYS A 80 24.30 8.71 5.82
CA CYS A 80 24.04 9.68 4.77
C CYS A 80 22.74 10.49 4.99
N ALA A 81 21.87 10.08 5.91
CA ALA A 81 20.69 10.85 6.29
C ALA A 81 21.05 11.86 7.39
N THR A 82 20.61 13.10 7.22
CA THR A 82 20.77 14.14 8.24
C THR A 82 19.40 14.49 8.83
N ILE A 83 19.36 14.74 10.14
CA ILE A 83 18.15 15.10 10.86
C ILE A 83 18.32 16.50 11.44
N THR A 84 17.40 17.40 11.15
CA THR A 84 17.35 18.75 11.71
C THR A 84 16.03 19.00 12.42
N PHE A 85 16.05 19.86 13.44
CA PHE A 85 14.90 20.16 14.29
C PHE A 85 14.64 21.66 14.27
N ASP A 86 13.38 22.03 14.05
CA ASP A 86 12.88 23.38 14.27
C ASP A 86 11.87 23.34 15.42
N THR A 87 12.30 23.86 16.56
CA THR A 87 11.48 23.95 17.78
C THR A 87 10.94 25.35 18.03
N LEU A 88 11.32 26.31 17.19
CA LEU A 88 10.91 27.71 17.31
C LEU A 88 9.61 27.99 16.56
N ALA A 89 9.29 27.19 15.53
CA ALA A 89 8.04 27.30 14.81
C ALA A 89 6.84 26.96 15.71
N ALA A 90 5.68 27.55 15.43
CA ALA A 90 4.43 27.24 16.13
C ALA A 90 4.06 25.74 16.04
N ALA A 91 4.34 25.11 14.92
CA ALA A 91 4.33 23.65 14.77
C ALA A 91 5.78 23.16 14.76
N LYS A 92 6.17 22.40 15.78
CA LYS A 92 7.51 21.81 15.86
C LYS A 92 7.70 20.85 14.70
N THR A 93 8.89 20.88 14.07
CA THR A 93 9.17 20.05 12.91
C THR A 93 10.51 19.35 13.01
N ILE A 94 10.54 18.13 12.45
CA ILE A 94 11.75 17.37 12.16
C ILE A 94 11.87 17.29 10.65
N THR A 95 13.06 17.55 10.13
CA THR A 95 13.38 17.32 8.72
C THR A 95 14.42 16.21 8.63
N VAL A 96 14.08 15.12 7.92
CA VAL A 96 15.03 14.06 7.57
C VAL A 96 15.43 14.28 6.13
N ASN A 97 16.70 14.59 5.89
CA ASN A 97 17.24 14.89 4.56
C ASN A 97 18.23 13.80 4.14
N PHE A 98 17.94 13.15 3.01
CA PHE A 98 18.76 12.11 2.39
C PHE A 98 19.71 12.65 1.30
N GLY A 99 19.68 13.97 1.05
CA GLY A 99 20.48 14.59 -0.01
C GLY A 99 19.85 14.49 -1.40
N ALA A 100 20.58 14.95 -2.40
CA ALA A 100 20.14 14.97 -3.79
C ALA A 100 20.42 13.65 -4.53
N THR A 101 21.31 12.81 -4.00
CA THR A 101 21.72 11.52 -4.56
C THR A 101 21.21 10.37 -3.72
N ASN A 102 21.16 9.17 -4.30
CA ASN A 102 20.68 7.98 -3.59
C ASN A 102 21.52 7.66 -2.35
N CYS A 103 20.91 7.70 -1.18
CA CYS A 103 21.41 7.33 0.13
C CYS A 103 20.92 5.92 0.45
N LEU A 104 21.83 4.95 0.61
CA LEU A 104 21.47 3.58 0.97
C LEU A 104 21.15 3.49 2.46
N GLY A 105 19.92 3.16 2.78
CA GLY A 105 19.49 2.87 4.15
C GLY A 105 19.92 1.47 4.60
N ASN A 106 19.94 1.26 5.92
CA ASN A 106 20.29 -0.04 6.51
C ASN A 106 19.22 -1.13 6.27
N ASP A 107 18.06 -0.75 5.73
CA ASP A 107 17.00 -1.66 5.26
C ASP A 107 17.15 -2.03 3.77
N GLY A 108 18.26 -1.63 3.13
CA GLY A 108 18.56 -1.93 1.73
C GLY A 108 17.82 -1.05 0.71
N ARG A 109 17.10 -0.02 1.15
CA ARG A 109 16.40 0.92 0.27
C ARG A 109 17.26 2.15 -0.01
N TYR A 110 17.27 2.58 -1.27
CA TYR A 110 17.85 3.86 -1.67
C TYR A 110 16.83 4.98 -1.48
N ARG A 111 17.25 6.08 -0.83
CA ARG A 111 16.41 7.26 -0.64
C ARG A 111 17.13 8.51 -1.05
N ARG A 112 16.39 9.52 -1.56
CA ARG A 112 16.87 10.88 -1.78
C ARG A 112 15.74 11.88 -1.57
N GLY A 113 16.10 13.18 -1.41
CA GLY A 113 15.16 14.23 -1.05
C GLY A 113 14.97 14.30 0.46
N ALA A 114 13.83 14.77 0.93
CA ALA A 114 13.60 14.98 2.35
C ALA A 114 12.17 14.64 2.78
N LEU A 115 11.99 14.38 4.08
CA LEU A 115 10.69 14.28 4.74
C LEU A 115 10.60 15.40 5.78
N LYS A 116 9.53 16.21 5.71
CA LYS A 116 9.16 17.16 6.76
C LYS A 116 8.11 16.53 7.66
N ILE A 117 8.36 16.47 8.96
CA ILE A 117 7.52 15.83 9.97
C ILE A 117 7.11 16.91 10.96
N ALA A 118 5.85 17.33 10.95
CA ALA A 118 5.28 18.27 11.92
C ALA A 118 4.54 17.48 13.00
N PHE A 119 4.60 17.95 14.25
CA PHE A 119 3.96 17.26 15.37
C PHE A 119 3.42 18.25 16.42
N THR A 120 2.31 17.88 17.07
CA THR A 120 1.63 18.70 18.08
C THR A 120 2.00 18.32 19.51
N GLY A 121 2.61 17.15 19.74
CA GLY A 121 3.00 16.64 21.05
C GLY A 121 3.92 15.43 20.93
N LYS A 122 4.18 14.74 22.04
CA LYS A 122 4.98 13.50 22.01
C LYS A 122 4.20 12.37 21.35
N TYR A 123 4.91 11.47 20.71
CA TYR A 123 4.33 10.37 19.94
C TYR A 123 3.29 9.52 20.72
N ARG A 124 3.53 9.30 22.02
CA ARG A 124 2.66 8.51 22.89
C ARG A 124 1.58 9.31 23.62
N ASP A 125 1.64 10.64 23.55
CA ASP A 125 0.61 11.46 24.18
C ASP A 125 -0.69 11.32 23.39
N SER A 126 -1.77 11.05 24.08
CA SER A 126 -3.10 10.95 23.46
C SER A 126 -3.42 12.25 22.70
N LEU A 127 -4.08 12.09 21.56
CA LEU A 127 -4.47 13.14 20.62
C LEU A 127 -3.28 13.84 19.90
N THR A 128 -2.03 13.42 20.11
CA THR A 128 -0.92 13.91 19.31
C THR A 128 -1.16 13.59 17.84
N LEU A 129 -1.00 14.64 17.02
CA LEU A 129 -1.06 14.57 15.56
C LEU A 129 0.33 14.75 14.98
N ILE A 130 0.74 13.83 14.13
CA ILE A 130 1.98 13.88 13.35
C ILE A 130 1.59 13.94 11.88
N THR A 131 2.17 14.92 11.16
CA THR A 131 1.99 15.06 9.71
C THR A 131 3.31 14.89 9.01
N VAL A 132 3.39 13.94 8.08
CA VAL A 132 4.58 13.64 7.29
C VAL A 132 4.35 14.10 5.86
N THR A 133 5.23 14.97 5.37
CA THR A 133 5.15 15.54 4.03
C THR A 133 6.46 15.29 3.28
N PRO A 134 6.43 14.46 2.21
CA PRO A 134 7.57 14.28 1.30
C PRO A 134 7.94 15.58 0.57
N GLN A 135 9.25 15.85 0.47
CA GLN A 135 9.83 16.99 -0.25
C GLN A 135 10.84 16.48 -1.27
N SER A 136 10.45 16.40 -2.54
CA SER A 136 11.24 15.77 -3.61
C SER A 136 11.80 14.41 -3.16
N TYR A 137 10.95 13.62 -2.49
CA TYR A 137 11.33 12.38 -1.84
C TYR A 137 11.16 11.20 -2.76
N PHE A 138 12.17 10.36 -2.80
CA PHE A 138 12.22 9.15 -3.63
C PHE A 138 12.64 7.95 -2.80
N VAL A 139 12.07 6.79 -3.09
CA VAL A 139 12.48 5.48 -2.58
C VAL A 139 12.67 4.53 -3.76
N ASN A 140 13.88 3.97 -3.92
CA ASN A 140 14.25 3.13 -5.05
C ASN A 140 13.83 3.76 -6.39
N ASP A 141 14.13 5.05 -6.54
CA ASP A 141 13.80 5.92 -7.68
C ASP A 141 12.30 6.16 -7.94
N ASN A 142 11.39 5.59 -7.17
CA ASN A 142 9.98 5.97 -7.20
C ASN A 142 9.78 7.26 -6.41
N GLN A 143 9.20 8.29 -7.04
CA GLN A 143 8.90 9.55 -6.35
C GLN A 143 7.62 9.43 -5.55
N ILE A 144 7.67 9.83 -4.27
CA ILE A 144 6.51 9.84 -3.38
C ILE A 144 6.15 11.29 -3.09
N THR A 145 4.87 11.63 -3.32
CA THR A 145 4.30 12.96 -3.06
C THR A 145 3.02 12.84 -2.23
N GLY A 146 2.50 13.97 -1.75
CA GLY A 146 1.29 14.01 -0.93
C GLY A 146 1.58 14.15 0.55
N SER A 147 0.76 13.54 1.40
CA SER A 147 0.92 13.63 2.85
C SER A 147 0.34 12.42 3.57
N LYS A 148 0.79 12.25 4.81
CA LYS A 148 0.32 11.24 5.74
C LYS A 148 0.14 11.85 7.11
N THR A 149 -0.94 11.47 7.81
CA THR A 149 -1.17 11.83 9.21
C THR A 149 -1.19 10.60 10.09
N ILE A 150 -0.71 10.75 11.32
CA ILE A 150 -0.75 9.74 12.38
C ILE A 150 -1.31 10.44 13.61
N LYS A 151 -2.45 9.97 14.10
CA LYS A 151 -3.10 10.50 15.32
C LYS A 151 -3.13 9.41 16.39
N ASN A 152 -2.60 9.71 17.56
CA ASN A 152 -2.69 8.81 18.70
C ASN A 152 -4.12 8.88 19.28
N LEU A 153 -4.83 7.76 19.34
CA LEU A 153 -6.18 7.66 19.88
C LEU A 153 -6.19 7.25 21.37
N GLY A 154 -5.02 6.99 21.95
CA GLY A 154 -4.90 6.43 23.30
C GLY A 154 -4.99 4.91 23.32
N HIS A 155 -5.16 4.33 24.50
CA HIS A 155 -5.28 2.88 24.69
C HIS A 155 -6.72 2.41 24.48
N ASN A 156 -6.87 1.26 23.84
CA ASN A 156 -8.14 0.57 23.69
C ASN A 156 -8.49 -0.27 24.96
N ALA A 157 -9.61 -1.01 24.89
CA ALA A 157 -10.03 -1.87 26.00
C ALA A 157 -9.06 -3.02 26.33
N ALA A 158 -8.20 -3.40 25.37
CA ALA A 158 -7.14 -4.38 25.58
C ALA A 158 -5.85 -3.75 26.12
N ASN A 159 -5.86 -2.47 26.44
CA ASN A 159 -4.73 -1.68 26.89
C ASN A 159 -3.58 -1.59 25.85
N HIS A 160 -3.92 -1.61 24.57
CA HIS A 160 -2.99 -1.40 23.47
C HIS A 160 -3.11 0.03 22.93
N LEU A 161 -2.01 0.72 22.66
CA LEU A 161 -2.02 2.00 21.97
C LEU A 161 -2.54 1.85 20.55
N VAL A 162 -3.48 2.72 20.17
CA VAL A 162 -4.10 2.74 18.85
C VAL A 162 -3.80 4.05 18.16
N TYR A 163 -3.45 3.96 16.88
CA TYR A 163 -3.18 5.10 16.03
C TYR A 163 -4.11 5.07 14.81
N GLU A 164 -4.74 6.20 14.52
CA GLU A 164 -5.39 6.45 13.25
C GLU A 164 -4.33 6.94 12.25
N ILE A 165 -4.29 6.30 11.09
CA ILE A 165 -3.33 6.61 10.04
C ILE A 165 -4.09 6.91 8.76
N ASN A 166 -4.05 8.16 8.32
CA ASN A 166 -4.60 8.58 7.05
C ASN A 166 -3.48 8.97 6.10
N ALA A 167 -3.54 8.53 4.85
CA ALA A 167 -2.58 8.89 3.83
C ALA A 167 -3.31 9.28 2.54
N ASN A 168 -2.77 10.31 1.88
CA ASN A 168 -3.15 10.70 0.54
C ASN A 168 -1.84 10.95 -0.22
N ILE A 169 -1.40 9.94 -0.97
CA ILE A 169 -0.11 9.94 -1.64
C ILE A 169 -0.25 9.61 -3.13
N SER A 170 0.72 10.06 -3.89
CA SER A 170 0.95 9.60 -5.26
C SER A 170 2.37 9.07 -5.38
N ILE A 171 2.53 7.98 -6.12
CA ILE A 171 3.82 7.36 -6.40
C ILE A 171 4.04 7.39 -7.90
N ILE A 172 5.00 8.18 -8.34
CA ILE A 172 5.46 8.18 -9.72
C ILE A 172 6.53 7.11 -9.83
N LYS A 173 6.22 6.02 -10.52
CA LYS A 173 7.12 4.88 -10.64
C LYS A 173 8.32 5.23 -11.51
N ALA A 174 9.48 4.70 -11.12
CA ALA A 174 10.71 4.84 -11.90
C ALA A 174 10.53 4.37 -13.34
N SER A 175 11.38 4.87 -14.23
CA SER A 175 11.47 4.43 -15.63
C SER A 175 10.15 4.52 -16.42
N GLY A 176 9.30 5.50 -16.10
CA GLY A 176 8.04 5.68 -16.83
C GLY A 176 6.96 4.64 -16.50
N GLY A 177 7.06 3.94 -15.37
CA GLY A 177 6.14 2.89 -14.94
C GLY A 177 4.74 3.37 -14.52
N GLY A 178 4.37 4.62 -14.84
CA GLY A 178 3.05 5.21 -14.51
C GLY A 178 2.99 5.80 -13.12
N THR A 179 1.80 6.25 -12.74
CA THR A 179 1.54 6.89 -11.44
C THR A 179 0.46 6.14 -10.67
N ILE A 180 0.75 5.78 -9.43
CA ILE A 180 -0.21 5.23 -8.49
C ILE A 180 -0.75 6.39 -7.67
N THR A 181 -2.08 6.54 -7.55
CA THR A 181 -2.70 7.37 -6.52
C THR A 181 -3.24 6.47 -5.43
N TRP A 182 -3.11 6.89 -4.17
CA TRP A 182 -3.49 6.05 -3.06
C TRP A 182 -3.97 6.87 -1.87
N GLN A 183 -5.20 6.62 -1.47
CA GLN A 183 -5.81 7.18 -0.27
C GLN A 183 -6.14 6.04 0.68
N SER A 184 -5.83 6.21 1.95
CA SER A 184 -6.16 5.20 2.95
C SER A 184 -6.59 5.80 4.27
N ALA A 185 -7.48 5.08 4.94
CA ALA A 185 -7.85 5.25 6.34
C ALA A 185 -7.61 3.93 7.05
N ARG A 186 -6.64 3.91 7.97
CA ARG A 186 -6.21 2.70 8.68
C ARG A 186 -6.14 2.95 10.17
N GLN A 187 -6.31 1.90 10.95
CA GLN A 187 -5.93 1.87 12.35
C GLN A 187 -4.73 0.94 12.53
N ARG A 188 -3.80 1.36 13.36
CA ARG A 188 -2.64 0.57 13.78
C ARG A 188 -2.70 0.41 15.29
N GLU A 189 -2.86 -0.81 15.74
CA GLU A 189 -2.83 -1.21 17.14
C GLU A 189 -1.45 -1.76 17.46
N TRP A 190 -0.86 -1.31 18.55
CA TRP A 190 0.44 -1.78 19.03
C TRP A 190 0.26 -2.96 19.99
N THR A 191 0.29 -4.18 19.43
CA THR A 191 -0.10 -5.40 20.13
C THR A 191 1.01 -6.04 20.96
N ALA A 192 2.28 -5.71 20.70
CA ALA A 192 3.40 -6.16 21.51
C ALA A 192 4.56 -5.16 21.46
N GLY A 193 5.44 -5.19 22.47
CA GLY A 193 6.66 -4.39 22.54
C GLY A 193 6.44 -2.96 23.09
N GLU A 194 5.23 -2.54 23.41
CA GLU A 194 4.97 -1.18 23.89
C GLU A 194 5.72 -0.84 25.19
N SER A 195 5.80 -1.77 26.12
CA SER A 195 6.41 -1.57 27.45
C SER A 195 7.95 -1.62 27.46
N THR A 196 8.57 -2.07 26.36
CA THR A 196 10.03 -2.24 26.29
C THR A 196 10.69 -0.99 25.69
N LEU A 197 12.03 -0.90 25.82
CA LEU A 197 12.84 0.11 25.15
C LEU A 197 13.33 -0.36 23.76
N THR A 198 13.10 -1.62 23.44
CA THR A 198 13.52 -2.28 22.19
C THR A 198 12.48 -2.03 21.11
N TRP A 199 12.91 -1.73 19.90
CA TRP A 199 12.01 -1.50 18.77
C TRP A 199 11.76 -2.78 17.96
N SER A 200 12.72 -3.69 17.96
CA SER A 200 12.63 -4.93 17.18
C SER A 200 11.67 -5.97 17.78
N ASP A 201 11.14 -5.75 18.97
CA ASP A 201 10.09 -6.57 19.57
C ASP A 201 8.67 -6.02 19.36
N ASP A 202 8.55 -4.89 18.64
CA ASP A 202 7.26 -4.29 18.34
C ASP A 202 6.49 -5.12 17.33
N ILE A 203 5.20 -5.32 17.62
CA ILE A 203 4.25 -5.92 16.70
C ILE A 203 3.04 -5.01 16.59
N TYR A 204 2.63 -4.76 15.35
CA TYR A 204 1.46 -3.96 15.04
C TYR A 204 0.43 -4.78 14.27
N SER A 205 -0.83 -4.62 14.65
CA SER A 205 -1.99 -5.10 13.92
C SER A 205 -2.62 -3.92 13.17
N ILE A 206 -2.86 -4.08 11.87
CA ILE A 206 -3.32 -3.01 11.00
C ILE A 206 -4.63 -3.42 10.35
N THR A 207 -5.65 -2.55 10.45
CA THR A 207 -6.97 -2.69 9.82
C THR A 207 -7.29 -1.45 8.99
N GLY A 208 -8.38 -1.49 8.23
CA GLY A 208 -8.88 -0.36 7.46
C GLY A 208 -8.93 -0.62 5.96
N SER A 209 -8.93 0.47 5.19
CA SER A 209 -9.16 0.42 3.75
C SER A 209 -8.27 1.40 2.98
N ALA A 210 -8.23 1.23 1.67
CA ALA A 210 -7.61 2.16 0.74
C ALA A 210 -8.38 2.16 -0.59
N ASN A 211 -8.20 3.24 -1.35
CA ASN A 211 -8.68 3.37 -2.71
C ASN A 211 -7.73 4.26 -3.52
N GLY A 212 -7.85 4.22 -4.83
CA GLY A 212 -7.02 5.04 -5.70
C GLY A 212 -7.02 4.55 -7.15
N THR A 213 -5.89 4.80 -7.83
CA THR A 213 -5.64 4.29 -9.18
C THR A 213 -4.31 3.55 -9.23
N THR A 214 -4.28 2.48 -9.98
CA THR A 214 -3.04 1.75 -10.28
C THR A 214 -2.16 2.53 -11.25
N SER A 215 -0.92 2.12 -11.44
CA SER A 215 0.00 2.74 -12.41
C SER A 215 -0.50 2.73 -13.86
N ASN A 216 -1.44 1.85 -14.18
CA ASN A 216 -2.12 1.78 -15.48
C ASN A 216 -3.41 2.62 -15.56
N GLY A 217 -3.70 3.43 -14.52
CA GLY A 217 -4.87 4.31 -14.47
C GLY A 217 -6.19 3.64 -14.07
N ASN A 218 -6.20 2.34 -13.79
CA ASN A 218 -7.40 1.64 -13.34
C ASN A 218 -7.70 1.98 -11.88
N THR A 219 -8.94 2.34 -11.57
CA THR A 219 -9.38 2.55 -10.19
C THR A 219 -9.35 1.25 -9.39
N PHE A 220 -9.23 1.36 -8.09
CA PHE A 220 -9.36 0.21 -7.18
C PHE A 220 -9.92 0.62 -5.82
N THR A 221 -10.45 -0.37 -5.11
CA THR A 221 -10.70 -0.32 -3.68
C THR A 221 -9.99 -1.50 -3.01
N SER A 222 -9.54 -1.30 -1.76
CA SER A 222 -8.90 -2.34 -0.97
C SER A 222 -9.41 -2.31 0.45
N VAL A 223 -9.71 -3.47 1.02
CA VAL A 223 -10.18 -3.62 2.40
C VAL A 223 -9.36 -4.72 3.08
N ILE A 224 -8.84 -4.44 4.25
CA ILE A 224 -8.18 -5.43 5.09
C ILE A 224 -9.29 -6.29 5.73
N THR A 225 -9.39 -7.56 5.33
CA THR A 225 -10.41 -8.51 5.79
C THR A 225 -9.95 -9.37 6.96
N SER A 226 -8.62 -9.56 7.08
CA SER A 226 -7.97 -10.08 8.28
C SER A 226 -6.80 -9.16 8.63
N PRO A 227 -6.62 -8.76 9.90
CA PRO A 227 -5.61 -7.78 10.26
C PRO A 227 -4.24 -8.10 9.68
N LEU A 228 -3.59 -7.07 9.08
CA LEU A 228 -2.24 -7.19 8.57
C LEU A 228 -1.26 -7.03 9.73
N ILE A 229 -0.43 -8.03 9.95
CA ILE A 229 0.55 -8.03 11.02
C ILE A 229 1.88 -7.49 10.50
N ARG A 230 2.41 -6.49 11.19
CA ARG A 230 3.74 -5.96 10.98
C ARG A 230 4.62 -6.25 12.16
N ASN A 231 5.60 -7.10 11.95
CA ASN A 231 6.62 -7.45 12.92
C ASN A 231 7.88 -6.59 12.65
N MET A 232 8.36 -5.88 13.67
CA MET A 232 9.51 -4.96 13.53
C MET A 232 10.85 -5.63 13.76
N SER A 233 10.88 -6.94 14.02
CA SER A 233 12.14 -7.69 14.16
C SER A 233 12.98 -7.64 12.88
N ILE A 234 14.29 -7.81 13.05
CA ILE A 234 15.24 -7.81 11.94
C ILE A 234 14.84 -8.90 10.93
N GLY A 235 14.75 -8.51 9.65
CA GLY A 235 14.31 -9.40 8.56
C GLY A 235 12.80 -9.37 8.29
N CYS A 236 11.95 -9.02 9.29
CA CYS A 236 10.49 -9.01 9.16
C CYS A 236 9.92 -7.62 8.81
N ARG A 237 10.57 -6.56 9.25
CA ARG A 237 10.03 -5.18 9.26
C ARG A 237 9.72 -4.56 7.88
N ARG A 238 10.14 -5.20 6.79
CA ARG A 238 9.97 -4.67 5.44
C ARG A 238 8.58 -4.90 4.89
N HIS A 239 8.00 -6.07 5.16
CA HIS A 239 6.71 -6.51 4.63
C HIS A 239 5.71 -6.82 5.76
N PHE A 240 4.47 -7.08 5.41
CA PHE A 240 3.53 -7.74 6.31
C PHE A 240 3.91 -9.22 6.37
N THR A 241 3.79 -9.80 7.56
CA THR A 241 4.10 -11.21 7.78
C THR A 241 2.84 -12.08 7.82
N GLN A 242 1.64 -11.45 7.91
CA GLN A 242 0.39 -12.17 8.01
C GLN A 242 -0.79 -11.24 7.67
N GLY A 243 -1.93 -11.83 7.32
CA GLY A 243 -3.21 -11.16 7.15
C GLY A 243 -3.72 -11.20 5.72
N LEU A 244 -4.97 -10.78 5.53
CA LEU A 244 -5.68 -10.85 4.26
C LEU A 244 -6.14 -9.46 3.83
N LEU A 245 -5.92 -9.15 2.56
CA LEU A 245 -6.37 -7.94 1.90
C LEU A 245 -7.23 -8.30 0.70
N GLN A 246 -8.45 -7.79 0.66
CA GLN A 246 -9.28 -7.82 -0.54
C GLN A 246 -8.98 -6.57 -1.37
N HIS A 247 -8.57 -6.77 -2.62
CA HIS A 247 -8.27 -5.71 -3.59
C HIS A 247 -9.17 -5.87 -4.81
N THR A 248 -10.00 -4.88 -5.10
CA THR A 248 -10.97 -4.92 -6.20
C THR A 248 -10.64 -3.81 -7.20
N PRO A 249 -9.98 -4.12 -8.33
CA PRO A 249 -9.81 -3.19 -9.43
C PRO A 249 -11.14 -2.90 -10.12
N GLY A 250 -11.30 -1.68 -10.64
CA GLY A 250 -12.50 -1.32 -11.39
C GLY A 250 -12.69 -2.20 -12.62
N GLY A 251 -13.87 -2.80 -12.75
CA GLY A 251 -14.23 -3.64 -13.90
C GLY A 251 -13.55 -4.99 -13.98
N LYS A 252 -12.80 -5.42 -12.94
CA LYS A 252 -12.13 -6.73 -12.89
C LYS A 252 -12.55 -7.53 -11.66
N ALA A 253 -12.23 -8.83 -11.66
CA ALA A 253 -12.47 -9.70 -10.52
C ALA A 253 -11.70 -9.23 -9.29
N THR A 254 -12.24 -9.48 -8.11
CA THR A 254 -11.55 -9.23 -6.83
C THR A 254 -10.33 -10.13 -6.68
N ARG A 255 -9.25 -9.56 -6.15
CA ARG A 255 -8.03 -10.25 -5.75
C ARG A 255 -8.01 -10.37 -4.24
N TYR A 256 -7.73 -11.55 -3.74
CA TYR A 256 -7.47 -11.78 -2.31
C TYR A 256 -5.98 -11.98 -2.14
N ILE A 257 -5.34 -11.05 -1.41
CA ILE A 257 -3.90 -11.06 -1.16
C ILE A 257 -3.67 -11.62 0.23
N ASP A 258 -3.02 -12.77 0.31
CA ASP A 258 -2.63 -13.43 1.55
C ASP A 258 -1.14 -13.19 1.78
N PHE A 259 -0.82 -12.55 2.92
CA PHE A 259 0.56 -12.23 3.33
C PHE A 259 1.19 -13.36 4.17
N GLY A 260 0.59 -14.54 4.19
CA GLY A 260 1.14 -15.71 4.86
C GLY A 260 0.72 -15.85 6.32
N ASN A 261 1.50 -16.60 7.06
CA ASN A 261 1.18 -17.08 8.40
C ASN A 261 2.22 -16.68 9.48
N GLY A 262 3.00 -15.63 9.23
CA GLY A 262 3.97 -15.09 10.18
C GLY A 262 5.44 -15.25 9.76
N ALA A 263 5.72 -15.84 8.60
CA ALA A 263 7.08 -15.90 8.06
C ALA A 263 7.60 -14.50 7.71
N CYS A 264 8.91 -14.30 7.91
CA CYS A 264 9.59 -13.04 7.60
C CYS A 264 10.22 -13.13 6.21
N ASP A 265 9.38 -13.14 5.19
CA ASP A 265 9.78 -13.22 3.80
C ASP A 265 9.11 -12.10 2.98
N SER A 266 9.30 -12.13 1.68
CA SER A 266 8.66 -11.22 0.73
C SER A 266 7.58 -11.90 -0.10
N ASP A 267 7.11 -13.08 0.29
CA ASP A 267 6.17 -13.85 -0.48
C ASP A 267 4.72 -13.49 -0.11
N ALA A 268 3.85 -13.49 -1.10
CA ALA A 268 2.41 -13.40 -0.92
C ALA A 268 1.68 -14.22 -1.99
N THR A 269 0.48 -14.66 -1.67
CA THR A 269 -0.39 -15.37 -2.62
C THR A 269 -1.54 -14.44 -3.02
N VAL A 270 -1.77 -14.30 -4.33
CA VAL A 270 -2.91 -13.57 -4.89
C VAL A 270 -3.89 -14.58 -5.47
N THR A 271 -5.10 -14.63 -4.94
CA THR A 271 -6.17 -15.48 -5.48
C THR A 271 -7.10 -14.66 -6.38
N ILE A 272 -7.28 -15.08 -7.62
CA ILE A 272 -8.18 -14.47 -8.61
C ILE A 272 -9.08 -15.56 -9.16
N ASN A 273 -10.40 -15.42 -9.04
CA ASN A 273 -11.38 -16.42 -9.51
C ASN A 273 -11.07 -17.86 -9.05
N GLY A 274 -10.55 -18.01 -7.82
CA GLY A 274 -10.18 -19.31 -7.25
C GLY A 274 -8.82 -19.86 -7.67
N THR A 275 -8.08 -19.16 -8.54
CA THR A 275 -6.72 -19.54 -8.94
C THR A 275 -5.68 -18.74 -8.15
N ASN A 276 -4.68 -19.42 -7.63
CA ASN A 276 -3.62 -18.85 -6.83
C ASN A 276 -2.39 -18.48 -7.68
N TYR A 277 -1.84 -17.30 -7.45
CA TYR A 277 -0.64 -16.78 -8.08
C TYR A 277 0.31 -16.32 -6.96
N ASN A 278 1.51 -16.88 -6.93
CA ASN A 278 2.55 -16.42 -6.01
C ASN A 278 3.20 -15.14 -6.55
N ILE A 279 3.37 -14.16 -5.70
CA ILE A 279 4.05 -12.90 -6.00
C ILE A 279 5.14 -12.63 -4.96
N THR A 280 6.16 -11.90 -5.38
CA THR A 280 7.15 -11.33 -4.47
C THR A 280 6.84 -9.87 -4.24
N LEU A 281 6.76 -9.47 -2.97
CA LEU A 281 6.47 -8.10 -2.54
C LEU A 281 7.67 -7.18 -2.82
N PRO A 282 7.45 -5.92 -3.26
CA PRO A 282 8.50 -4.98 -3.64
C PRO A 282 9.27 -4.37 -2.47
#